data_acb2f356fb180b9df4ff8cae4bb07e63
#
_entry.id   acb2f356fb180b9df4ff8cae4bb07e63
#
_cell.length_a   1.000
_cell.length_b   1.000
_cell.length_c   1.000
_cell.angle_alpha   90.00
_cell.angle_beta   90.00
_cell.angle_gamma   90.00
#
_symmetry.space_group_name_H-M   'P 1'
#
loop_
_entity.id
_entity.type
_entity.pdbx_description
1 polymer ?
#
loop_
_entity_poly.entity_id
_entity_poly.type
_entity_poly.pdbx_seq_one_letter_code
_entity_poly.pdbx_strand_id
1 'polypeptide(L)'
;MGNIETVLSSSISAVFFSAFIACGTMWYGSATTPIELFGPTRYQWDSGYFQQEIERRVENYLTEGTNPVEAWSRIPDKLAFYDYIGNNPAKGGLFRSGPMDKGDGIAEAWLGHPIFQDRDGRELTVRRMPAFFETFPVILVDKDGIIRADIPFRRAESKYSIEQVGVTVDFYGGKLNGQTFKDAPTVKKFARKAQLGEVFEFDRTSLESDGVFRSSPRGWFTFGHANFALIFFFGHL
;
A
#
# COMPACT_ATOMS: atom_id res chain seq x y z
N MET A 1 -51.55 -14.79 2.89
CA MET A 1 -50.70 -14.13 3.88
C MET A 1 -51.50 -13.07 4.61
N GLY A 2 -51.88 -13.33 5.85
CA GLY A 2 -52.72 -12.42 6.61
C GLY A 2 -52.02 -11.42 7.51
N ASN A 3 -50.66 -11.51 7.64
CA ASN A 3 -49.93 -10.66 8.56
C ASN A 3 -48.83 -9.87 7.83
N ILE A 4 -49.00 -8.56 7.80
CA ILE A 4 -48.03 -7.65 7.17
C ILE A 4 -46.70 -7.62 7.89
N GLU A 5 -46.64 -7.86 9.20
CA GLU A 5 -45.38 -7.92 9.95
C GLU A 5 -44.52 -9.08 9.50
N THR A 6 -45.10 -10.23 9.18
CA THR A 6 -44.36 -11.36 8.62
C THR A 6 -43.77 -11.03 7.26
N VAL A 7 -44.49 -10.33 6.43
CA VAL A 7 -44.00 -9.87 5.12
C VAL A 7 -42.83 -8.88 5.31
N LEU A 8 -43.00 -7.93 6.22
CA LEU A 8 -41.96 -6.95 6.53
C LEU A 8 -40.68 -7.63 7.09
N SER A 9 -40.84 -8.51 8.06
CA SER A 9 -39.73 -9.27 8.64
C SER A 9 -38.95 -10.07 7.60
N SER A 10 -39.66 -10.75 6.70
CA SER A 10 -39.06 -11.50 5.60
C SER A 10 -38.30 -10.60 4.61
N SER A 11 -38.85 -9.41 4.33
CA SER A 11 -38.20 -8.44 3.45
C SER A 11 -36.90 -7.88 4.08
N ILE A 12 -36.92 -7.61 5.37
CA ILE A 12 -35.74 -7.16 6.12
C ILE A 12 -34.64 -8.25 6.12
N SER A 13 -35.04 -9.52 6.26
CA SER A 13 -34.10 -10.64 6.13
C SER A 13 -33.40 -10.66 4.77
N ALA A 14 -34.16 -10.44 3.69
CA ALA A 14 -33.59 -10.37 2.34
C ALA A 14 -32.56 -9.23 2.20
N VAL A 15 -32.85 -8.06 2.78
CA VAL A 15 -31.95 -6.89 2.79
C VAL A 15 -30.66 -7.21 3.55
N PHE A 16 -30.77 -7.85 4.70
CA PHE A 16 -29.61 -8.29 5.49
C PHE A 16 -28.67 -9.18 4.67
N PHE A 17 -29.18 -10.22 4.02
CA PHE A 17 -28.37 -11.10 3.19
C PHE A 17 -27.76 -10.35 2.00
N SER A 18 -28.54 -9.53 1.32
CA SER A 18 -28.05 -8.75 0.18
C SER A 18 -26.92 -7.81 0.56
N ALA A 19 -27.02 -7.16 1.71
CA ALA A 19 -26.00 -6.25 2.19
C ALA A 19 -24.69 -6.99 2.53
N PHE A 20 -24.77 -8.16 3.17
CA PHE A 20 -23.59 -8.97 3.42
C PHE A 20 -22.91 -9.46 2.15
N ILE A 21 -23.68 -9.89 1.17
CA ILE A 21 -23.14 -10.31 -0.13
C ILE A 21 -22.46 -9.12 -0.82
N ALA A 22 -23.09 -7.95 -0.81
CA ALA A 22 -22.54 -6.75 -1.41
C ALA A 22 -21.21 -6.34 -0.75
N CYS A 23 -21.14 -6.31 0.57
CA CYS A 23 -19.90 -5.93 1.26
C CYS A 23 -18.80 -7.00 1.12
N GLY A 24 -19.15 -8.28 1.08
CA GLY A 24 -18.18 -9.34 0.82
C GLY A 24 -17.61 -9.27 -0.60
N THR A 25 -18.46 -9.02 -1.58
CA THR A 25 -18.03 -8.81 -2.97
C THR A 25 -17.09 -7.62 -3.09
N MET A 26 -17.40 -6.53 -2.41
CA MET A 26 -16.56 -5.34 -2.39
C MET A 26 -15.21 -5.61 -1.70
N TRP A 27 -15.22 -6.28 -0.55
CA TRP A 27 -13.99 -6.53 0.19
C TRP A 27 -13.03 -7.47 -0.52
N TYR A 28 -13.53 -8.59 -1.03
CA TYR A 28 -12.70 -9.57 -1.72
C TYR A 28 -12.37 -9.15 -3.15
N GLY A 29 -13.17 -8.28 -3.74
CA GLY A 29 -13.00 -7.82 -5.12
C GLY A 29 -13.55 -8.78 -6.14
N SER A 30 -14.11 -8.22 -7.21
CA SER A 30 -14.62 -8.97 -8.36
C SER A 30 -14.64 -8.06 -9.59
N ALA A 31 -15.07 -8.61 -10.72
CA ALA A 31 -15.26 -7.83 -11.95
C ALA A 31 -16.28 -6.68 -11.79
N THR A 32 -17.21 -6.81 -10.82
CA THR A 32 -18.21 -5.77 -10.53
C THR A 32 -17.70 -4.69 -9.60
N THR A 33 -16.53 -4.87 -9.02
CA THR A 33 -15.89 -3.91 -8.10
C THR A 33 -14.45 -3.63 -8.54
N PRO A 34 -14.24 -3.04 -9.74
CA PRO A 34 -12.92 -2.88 -10.31
C PRO A 34 -12.02 -1.96 -9.49
N ILE A 35 -10.73 -2.24 -9.52
CA ILE A 35 -9.72 -1.49 -8.76
C ILE A 35 -9.58 -0.05 -9.25
N GLU A 36 -9.90 0.23 -10.49
CA GLU A 36 -9.85 1.57 -11.09
C GLU A 36 -10.83 2.52 -10.40
N LEU A 37 -11.95 2.00 -9.89
CA LEU A 37 -12.99 2.80 -9.22
C LEU A 37 -12.87 2.78 -7.69
N PHE A 38 -12.53 1.64 -7.12
CA PHE A 38 -12.59 1.42 -5.66
C PHE A 38 -11.21 1.24 -5.02
N GLY A 39 -10.17 1.22 -5.82
CA GLY A 39 -8.82 0.94 -5.37
C GLY A 39 -8.55 -0.57 -5.20
N PRO A 40 -7.30 -0.95 -4.93
CA PRO A 40 -6.93 -2.34 -4.76
C PRO A 40 -7.55 -2.95 -3.50
N THR A 41 -7.57 -4.29 -3.45
CA THR A 41 -7.99 -5.03 -2.26
C THR A 41 -6.80 -5.18 -1.30
N ARG A 42 -7.08 -5.45 -0.03
CA ARG A 42 -6.01 -5.77 0.93
C ARG A 42 -5.22 -7.03 0.53
N TYR A 43 -5.88 -7.98 -0.11
CA TYR A 43 -5.26 -9.25 -0.50
C TYR A 43 -4.23 -9.08 -1.60
N GLN A 44 -4.38 -8.07 -2.43
CA GLN A 44 -3.39 -7.71 -3.44
C GLN A 44 -2.10 -7.17 -2.84
N TRP A 45 -2.19 -6.50 -1.70
CA TRP A 45 -1.01 -6.13 -0.92
C TRP A 45 -0.40 -7.33 -0.21
N ASP A 46 -1.21 -8.11 0.51
CA ASP A 46 -0.75 -9.26 1.29
C ASP A 46 -0.01 -10.30 0.44
N SER A 47 -0.47 -10.52 -0.80
CA SER A 47 0.15 -11.46 -1.76
C SER A 47 1.28 -10.86 -2.59
N GLY A 48 1.50 -9.56 -2.51
CA GLY A 48 2.45 -8.87 -3.39
C GLY A 48 2.04 -8.90 -4.86
N TYR A 49 0.76 -8.85 -5.16
CA TYR A 49 0.21 -8.97 -6.52
C TYR A 49 0.80 -7.93 -7.48
N PHE A 50 0.77 -6.65 -7.09
CA PHE A 50 1.31 -5.56 -7.93
C PHE A 50 2.83 -5.54 -7.94
N GLN A 51 3.46 -5.86 -6.83
CA GLN A 51 4.92 -5.99 -6.75
C GLN A 51 5.44 -7.04 -7.74
N GLN A 52 4.82 -8.21 -7.76
CA GLN A 52 5.18 -9.28 -8.68
C GLN A 52 4.94 -8.88 -10.14
N GLU A 53 3.85 -8.19 -10.44
CA GLU A 53 3.53 -7.74 -11.79
C GLU A 53 4.54 -6.71 -12.30
N ILE A 54 4.93 -5.76 -11.45
CA ILE A 54 5.96 -4.78 -11.78
C ILE A 54 7.29 -5.46 -12.05
N GLU A 55 7.71 -6.36 -11.17
CA GLU A 55 8.96 -7.12 -11.32
C GLU A 55 8.95 -7.99 -12.57
N ARG A 56 7.83 -8.63 -12.87
CA ARG A 56 7.67 -9.43 -14.08
C ARG A 56 7.87 -8.58 -15.34
N ARG A 57 7.28 -7.40 -15.40
CA ARG A 57 7.43 -6.50 -16.54
C ARG A 57 8.86 -6.01 -16.71
N VAL A 58 9.49 -5.63 -15.61
CA VAL A 58 10.89 -5.19 -15.61
C VAL A 58 11.81 -6.30 -16.08
N GLU A 59 11.63 -7.52 -15.57
CA GLU A 59 12.41 -8.69 -15.99
C GLU A 59 12.23 -8.99 -17.48
N ASN A 60 11.01 -8.91 -17.99
CA ASN A 60 10.75 -9.08 -19.43
C ASN A 60 11.50 -8.04 -20.27
N TYR A 61 11.50 -6.77 -19.85
CA TYR A 61 12.25 -5.72 -20.55
C TYR A 61 13.75 -5.97 -20.50
N LEU A 62 14.28 -6.45 -19.38
CA LEU A 62 15.70 -6.76 -19.23
C LEU A 62 16.12 -7.93 -20.13
N THR A 63 15.28 -8.95 -20.29
CA THR A 63 15.55 -10.07 -21.19
C THR A 63 15.51 -9.67 -22.66
N GLU A 64 14.77 -8.62 -23.01
CA GLU A 64 14.76 -8.01 -24.35
C GLU A 64 15.99 -7.15 -24.65
N GLY A 65 16.93 -7.04 -23.72
CA GLY A 65 18.18 -6.30 -23.89
C GLY A 65 18.13 -4.85 -23.41
N THR A 66 17.05 -4.45 -22.75
CA THR A 66 16.89 -3.12 -22.18
C THR A 66 17.72 -3.00 -20.88
N ASN A 67 18.29 -1.82 -20.60
CA ASN A 67 18.99 -1.60 -19.34
C ASN A 67 18.00 -1.34 -18.19
N PRO A 68 18.42 -1.51 -16.91
CA PRO A 68 17.50 -1.34 -15.78
C PRO A 68 16.84 0.05 -15.70
N VAL A 69 17.56 1.10 -16.01
CA VAL A 69 17.05 2.48 -15.98
C VAL A 69 15.88 2.65 -16.95
N GLU A 70 16.05 2.16 -18.19
CA GLU A 70 14.99 2.23 -19.21
C GLU A 70 13.84 1.27 -18.88
N ALA A 71 14.13 0.07 -18.41
CA ALA A 71 13.11 -0.93 -18.04
C ALA A 71 12.15 -0.38 -16.96
N TRP A 72 12.68 0.20 -15.91
CA TRP A 72 11.88 0.83 -14.86
C TRP A 72 11.12 2.06 -15.35
N SER A 73 11.68 2.81 -16.30
CA SER A 73 11.01 3.97 -16.90
C SER A 73 9.77 3.59 -17.71
N ARG A 74 9.65 2.34 -18.15
CA ARG A 74 8.48 1.84 -18.88
C ARG A 74 7.32 1.42 -17.96
N ILE A 75 7.54 1.36 -16.64
CA ILE A 75 6.47 1.02 -15.71
C ILE A 75 5.53 2.21 -15.58
N PRO A 76 4.21 2.01 -15.81
CA PRO A 76 3.24 3.09 -15.65
C PRO A 76 3.15 3.56 -14.19
N ASP A 77 3.04 4.86 -13.99
CA ASP A 77 2.88 5.45 -12.66
C ASP A 77 1.66 4.88 -11.93
N LYS A 78 0.57 4.61 -12.66
CA LYS A 78 -0.65 4.04 -12.12
C LYS A 78 -0.44 2.64 -11.55
N LEU A 79 0.35 1.81 -12.24
CA LEU A 79 0.68 0.47 -11.74
C LEU A 79 1.53 0.56 -10.47
N ALA A 80 2.52 1.45 -10.46
CA ALA A 80 3.32 1.71 -9.25
C ALA A 80 2.44 2.23 -8.10
N PHE A 81 1.44 3.06 -8.40
CA PHE A 81 0.53 3.61 -7.40
C PHE A 81 -0.34 2.53 -6.74
N TYR A 82 -0.76 1.52 -7.48
CA TYR A 82 -1.46 0.38 -6.88
C TYR A 82 -0.58 -0.41 -5.91
N ASP A 83 0.72 -0.35 -6.06
CA ASP A 83 1.68 -1.01 -5.16
C ASP A 83 2.14 -0.11 -4.01
N TYR A 84 1.24 0.70 -3.49
CA TYR A 84 1.47 1.58 -2.35
C TYR A 84 0.44 1.27 -1.26
N ILE A 85 0.90 1.04 -0.04
CA ILE A 85 0.04 0.61 1.08
C ILE A 85 -1.03 1.65 1.45
N GLY A 86 -0.80 2.92 1.13
CA GLY A 86 -1.79 3.97 1.35
C GLY A 86 -3.09 3.74 0.61
N ASN A 87 -3.08 2.94 -0.46
CA ASN A 87 -4.26 2.54 -1.23
C ASN A 87 -4.96 1.29 -0.67
N ASN A 88 -4.38 0.66 0.34
CA ASN A 88 -4.94 -0.54 0.96
C ASN A 88 -6.17 -0.18 1.78
N PRO A 89 -7.34 -0.81 1.52
CA PRO A 89 -8.58 -0.51 2.25
C PRO A 89 -8.49 -0.87 3.75
N ALA A 90 -7.54 -1.68 4.16
CA ALA A 90 -7.28 -2.02 5.55
C ALA A 90 -6.44 -0.97 6.30
N LYS A 91 -5.93 0.05 5.60
CA LYS A 91 -5.13 1.14 6.19
C LYS A 91 -5.99 2.38 6.36
N GLY A 92 -6.73 2.43 7.41
CA GLY A 92 -7.55 3.57 7.75
C GLY A 92 -7.86 3.55 9.23
N GLY A 93 -8.92 4.21 9.62
CA GLY A 93 -9.40 4.23 10.99
C GLY A 93 -10.84 4.70 11.06
N LEU A 94 -11.57 4.24 12.08
CA LEU A 94 -12.98 4.56 12.24
C LEU A 94 -13.24 6.07 12.33
N PHE A 95 -12.37 6.78 13.03
CA PHE A 95 -12.50 8.23 13.24
C PHE A 95 -11.65 9.07 12.29
N ARG A 96 -10.92 8.43 11.38
CA ARG A 96 -10.16 9.10 10.33
C ARG A 96 -11.08 9.31 9.14
N SER A 97 -11.89 10.36 9.18
CA SER A 97 -12.87 10.67 8.13
C SER A 97 -12.22 11.39 6.95
N GLY A 98 -12.97 11.48 5.86
CA GLY A 98 -12.57 12.19 4.67
C GLY A 98 -11.97 11.31 3.59
N PRO A 99 -11.64 11.91 2.44
CA PRO A 99 -11.04 11.18 1.33
C PRO A 99 -9.61 10.75 1.65
N MET A 100 -9.07 9.82 0.88
CA MET A 100 -7.71 9.30 1.03
C MET A 100 -6.66 10.41 0.98
N ASP A 101 -6.87 11.41 0.14
CA ASP A 101 -5.96 12.56 -0.02
C ASP A 101 -5.85 13.43 1.24
N LYS A 102 -6.82 13.34 2.13
CA LYS A 102 -6.78 14.03 3.43
C LYS A 102 -5.79 13.39 4.40
N GLY A 103 -5.40 12.14 4.14
CA GLY A 103 -4.41 11.42 4.94
C GLY A 103 -2.98 11.74 4.53
N ASP A 104 -2.48 11.03 3.56
CA ASP A 104 -1.09 11.13 3.09
C ASP A 104 -0.85 12.25 2.07
N GLY A 105 -1.90 12.85 1.52
CA GLY A 105 -1.85 13.95 0.56
C GLY A 105 -2.27 13.53 -0.84
N ILE A 106 -2.21 14.48 -1.76
CA ILE A 106 -2.49 14.25 -3.17
C ILE A 106 -1.23 13.72 -3.84
N ALA A 107 -1.30 12.54 -4.45
CA ALA A 107 -0.17 11.97 -5.17
C ALA A 107 0.14 12.83 -6.41
N GLU A 108 1.38 13.31 -6.49
CA GLU A 108 1.82 14.18 -7.59
C GLU A 108 2.69 13.44 -8.60
N ALA A 109 3.62 12.60 -8.13
CA ALA A 109 4.56 11.92 -9.00
C ALA A 109 5.10 10.66 -8.34
N TRP A 110 5.37 9.65 -9.18
CA TRP A 110 6.19 8.51 -8.77
C TRP A 110 7.65 8.93 -8.78
N LEU A 111 8.33 8.75 -7.66
CA LEU A 111 9.75 9.12 -7.55
C LEU A 111 10.68 8.11 -8.23
N GLY A 112 10.19 6.92 -8.55
CA GLY A 112 10.96 5.83 -9.12
C GLY A 112 11.10 4.69 -8.13
N HIS A 113 11.73 3.60 -8.61
CA HIS A 113 11.96 2.43 -7.78
C HIS A 113 13.33 2.53 -7.10
N PRO A 114 13.39 2.52 -5.76
CA PRO A 114 14.65 2.61 -5.04
C PRO A 114 15.35 1.25 -5.00
N ILE A 115 16.63 1.25 -5.33
CA ILE A 115 17.52 0.09 -5.18
C ILE A 115 18.56 0.45 -4.12
N PHE A 116 18.58 -0.29 -3.03
CA PHE A 116 19.52 -0.08 -1.92
C PHE A 116 20.72 -1.02 -2.08
N GLN A 117 21.89 -0.52 -1.80
CA GLN A 117 23.13 -1.29 -1.81
C GLN A 117 23.94 -1.02 -0.55
N ASP A 118 24.62 -2.04 -0.05
CA ASP A 118 25.57 -1.87 1.03
C ASP A 118 26.96 -1.48 0.49
N ARG A 119 27.93 -1.35 1.40
CA ARG A 119 29.31 -0.99 1.03
C ARG A 119 29.98 -2.05 0.15
N ASP A 120 29.56 -3.31 0.27
CA ASP A 120 30.09 -4.43 -0.51
C ASP A 120 29.38 -4.60 -1.87
N GLY A 121 28.43 -3.73 -2.19
CA GLY A 121 27.69 -3.77 -3.45
C GLY A 121 26.54 -4.77 -3.47
N ARG A 122 26.19 -5.38 -2.33
CA ARG A 122 24.99 -6.23 -2.26
C ARG A 122 23.74 -5.40 -2.40
N GLU A 123 22.82 -5.88 -3.22
CA GLU A 123 21.48 -5.30 -3.31
C GLU A 123 20.68 -5.67 -2.06
N LEU A 124 20.08 -4.66 -1.43
CA LEU A 124 19.27 -4.82 -0.24
C LEU A 124 17.82 -4.45 -0.56
N THR A 125 16.89 -5.21 0.03
CA THR A 125 15.46 -4.96 -0.10
C THR A 125 14.90 -4.54 1.24
N VAL A 126 14.10 -3.47 1.25
CA VAL A 126 13.40 -3.03 2.47
C VAL A 126 12.19 -3.94 2.68
N ARG A 127 12.10 -4.53 3.87
CA ARG A 127 10.93 -5.34 4.22
C ARG A 127 9.69 -4.46 4.29
N ARG A 128 8.65 -4.87 3.58
CA ARG A 128 7.38 -4.14 3.54
C ARG A 128 6.59 -4.31 4.82
N MET A 129 5.86 -3.27 5.19
CA MET A 129 4.98 -3.27 6.36
C MET A 129 3.76 -4.17 6.07
N PRO A 130 3.46 -5.17 6.94
CA PRO A 130 2.18 -5.86 6.87
C PRO A 130 1.02 -4.91 7.16
N ALA A 131 -0.14 -5.16 6.56
CA ALA A 131 -1.30 -4.26 6.65
C ALA A 131 -1.81 -4.02 8.08
N PHE A 132 -1.58 -4.96 9.00
CA PHE A 132 -2.05 -4.85 10.38
C PHE A 132 -1.27 -3.88 11.27
N PHE A 133 -0.07 -3.48 10.85
CA PHE A 133 0.81 -2.67 11.68
C PHE A 133 0.64 -1.17 11.40
N GLU A 134 0.55 -0.37 12.45
CA GLU A 134 0.65 1.09 12.34
C GLU A 134 2.10 1.55 12.27
N THR A 135 2.99 0.86 12.95
CA THR A 135 4.43 1.07 12.89
C THR A 135 5.12 -0.28 12.72
N PHE A 136 6.21 -0.29 11.96
CA PHE A 136 6.95 -1.51 11.67
C PHE A 136 8.44 -1.20 11.59
N PRO A 137 9.34 -2.05 12.12
CA PRO A 137 10.76 -1.81 12.05
C PRO A 137 11.26 -1.73 10.60
N VAL A 138 12.12 -0.78 10.30
CA VAL A 138 12.73 -0.65 8.97
C VAL A 138 13.95 -1.56 8.91
N ILE A 139 13.86 -2.62 8.13
CA ILE A 139 14.86 -3.67 7.99
C ILE A 139 15.19 -3.85 6.52
N LEU A 140 16.48 -3.87 6.20
CA LEU A 140 16.98 -4.14 4.86
C LEU A 140 17.64 -5.51 4.84
N VAL A 141 17.17 -6.37 3.93
CA VAL A 141 17.62 -7.75 3.82
C VAL A 141 18.26 -8.00 2.45
N ASP A 142 19.18 -8.94 2.37
CA ASP A 142 19.77 -9.37 1.11
C ASP A 142 18.87 -10.44 0.41
N LYS A 143 19.34 -10.97 -0.71
CA LYS A 143 18.62 -12.01 -1.48
C LYS A 143 18.36 -13.28 -0.69
N ASP A 144 19.17 -13.57 0.33
CA ASP A 144 19.04 -14.75 1.18
C ASP A 144 18.17 -14.51 2.41
N GLY A 145 17.59 -13.31 2.53
CA GLY A 145 16.74 -12.92 3.66
C GLY A 145 17.51 -12.57 4.92
N ILE A 146 18.84 -12.43 4.83
CA ILE A 146 19.68 -12.06 5.98
C ILE A 146 19.62 -10.55 6.19
N ILE A 147 19.36 -10.11 7.41
CA ILE A 147 19.33 -8.68 7.77
C ILE A 147 20.74 -8.10 7.64
N ARG A 148 20.89 -7.10 6.78
CA ARG A 148 22.15 -6.42 6.53
C ARG A 148 22.19 -4.99 7.03
N ALA A 149 21.03 -4.34 7.14
CA ALA A 149 20.92 -2.98 7.65
C ALA A 149 19.58 -2.77 8.32
N ASP A 150 19.48 -1.79 9.19
CA ASP A 150 18.25 -1.36 9.83
C ASP A 150 18.28 0.13 10.16
N ILE A 151 17.12 0.65 10.58
CA ILE A 151 17.00 1.96 11.21
C ILE A 151 16.55 1.70 12.64
N PRO A 152 17.40 1.94 13.68
CA PRO A 152 17.02 1.70 15.06
C PRO A 152 15.85 2.59 15.47
N PHE A 153 14.87 2.00 16.17
CA PHE A 153 13.70 2.72 16.68
C PHE A 153 14.08 3.74 17.76
N ARG A 154 15.04 3.38 18.62
CA ARG A 154 15.61 4.26 19.63
C ARG A 154 17.07 4.47 19.31
N ARG A 155 17.71 5.51 19.91
CA ARG A 155 19.17 5.70 19.84
C ARG A 155 19.90 4.60 20.64
N ALA A 156 19.52 3.34 20.38
CA ALA A 156 20.21 2.19 20.89
C ALA A 156 21.38 1.86 19.97
N GLU A 157 22.41 1.23 20.50
CA GLU A 157 23.49 0.71 19.69
C GLU A 157 22.93 -0.34 18.73
N SER A 158 23.05 -0.06 17.44
CA SER A 158 22.78 -1.03 16.38
C SER A 158 24.09 -1.40 15.71
N LYS A 159 24.24 -2.68 15.42
CA LYS A 159 25.36 -3.19 14.60
C LYS A 159 25.10 -3.01 13.11
N TYR A 160 23.89 -2.66 12.73
CA TYR A 160 23.39 -2.67 11.35
C TYR A 160 22.82 -1.34 10.90
N SER A 161 23.15 -0.25 11.60
CA SER A 161 22.65 1.08 11.21
C SER A 161 23.10 1.44 9.79
N ILE A 162 22.31 2.26 9.12
CA ILE A 162 22.58 2.68 7.73
C ILE A 162 23.94 3.38 7.63
N GLU A 163 24.31 4.16 8.65
CA GLU A 163 25.60 4.83 8.71
C GLU A 163 26.77 3.83 8.79
N GLN A 164 26.66 2.81 9.63
CA GLN A 164 27.72 1.81 9.83
C GLN A 164 27.90 0.92 8.60
N VAL A 165 26.80 0.53 7.97
CA VAL A 165 26.80 -0.36 6.79
C VAL A 165 27.15 0.40 5.52
N GLY A 166 26.94 1.72 5.48
CA GLY A 166 27.19 2.56 4.32
C GLY A 166 26.21 2.31 3.20
N VAL A 167 24.92 2.22 3.53
CA VAL A 167 23.86 1.97 2.55
C VAL A 167 23.66 3.19 1.65
N THR A 168 23.55 2.94 0.34
CA THR A 168 23.22 3.94 -0.67
C THR A 168 21.94 3.56 -1.37
N VAL A 169 21.27 4.53 -2.01
CA VAL A 169 20.04 4.30 -2.79
C VAL A 169 20.17 4.90 -4.18
N ASP A 170 19.83 4.09 -5.18
CA ASP A 170 19.72 4.49 -6.58
C ASP A 170 18.26 4.43 -7.00
N PHE A 171 17.79 5.43 -7.75
CA PHE A 171 16.43 5.44 -8.29
C PHE A 171 16.41 5.12 -9.77
N TYR A 172 15.53 4.21 -10.15
CA TYR A 172 15.28 3.84 -11.54
C TYR A 172 13.85 4.17 -11.92
N GLY A 173 13.68 4.86 -13.04
CA GLY A 173 12.37 5.34 -13.46
C GLY A 173 11.87 6.52 -12.64
N GLY A 174 10.69 7.02 -12.97
CA GLY A 174 10.04 8.10 -12.24
C GLY A 174 10.80 9.42 -12.26
N LYS A 175 10.46 10.28 -11.31
CA LYS A 175 11.01 11.64 -11.20
C LYS A 175 12.50 11.66 -10.84
N LEU A 176 12.95 10.73 -10.00
CA LEU A 176 14.33 10.64 -9.54
C LEU A 176 15.20 9.69 -10.38
N ASN A 177 14.75 9.38 -11.58
CA ASN A 177 15.46 8.46 -12.47
C ASN A 177 16.95 8.78 -12.61
N GLY A 178 17.80 7.79 -12.35
CA GLY A 178 19.25 7.91 -12.47
C GLY A 178 19.95 8.63 -11.31
N GLN A 179 19.22 9.09 -10.31
CA GLN A 179 19.82 9.76 -9.15
C GLN A 179 20.26 8.76 -8.08
N THR A 180 21.38 9.07 -7.44
CA THR A 180 21.96 8.28 -6.35
C THR A 180 22.11 9.16 -5.11
N PHE A 181 21.69 8.63 -3.97
CA PHE A 181 21.85 9.29 -2.68
C PHE A 181 22.73 8.44 -1.76
N LYS A 182 23.70 9.08 -1.13
CA LYS A 182 24.70 8.42 -0.28
C LYS A 182 24.66 8.90 1.17
N ASP A 183 24.06 10.06 1.42
CA ASP A 183 23.95 10.61 2.77
C ASP A 183 22.93 9.84 3.61
N ALA A 184 23.30 9.49 4.83
CA ALA A 184 22.50 8.66 5.70
C ALA A 184 21.09 9.20 5.98
N PRO A 185 20.86 10.51 6.22
CA PRO A 185 19.51 11.03 6.43
C PRO A 185 18.57 10.80 5.24
N THR A 186 19.05 11.01 4.02
CA THR A 186 18.26 10.81 2.80
C THR A 186 17.97 9.33 2.56
N VAL A 187 18.97 8.47 2.74
CA VAL A 187 18.81 7.01 2.62
C VAL A 187 17.78 6.50 3.62
N LYS A 188 17.85 6.95 4.87
CA LYS A 188 16.86 6.59 5.90
C LYS A 188 15.44 7.03 5.53
N LYS A 189 15.30 8.24 5.01
CA LYS A 189 14.01 8.77 4.53
C LYS A 189 13.41 7.86 3.48
N PHE A 190 14.17 7.48 2.47
CA PHE A 190 13.68 6.61 1.41
C PHE A 190 13.47 5.17 1.85
N ALA A 191 14.26 4.67 2.78
CA ALA A 191 14.04 3.34 3.37
C ALA A 191 12.69 3.28 4.12
N ARG A 192 12.36 4.31 4.90
CA ARG A 192 11.05 4.42 5.56
C ARG A 192 9.90 4.46 4.55
N LYS A 193 10.07 5.18 3.45
CA LYS A 193 9.06 5.24 2.38
C LYS A 193 8.94 3.92 1.61
N ALA A 194 10.04 3.26 1.35
CA ALA A 194 10.06 1.98 0.63
C ALA A 194 9.36 0.86 1.42
N GLN A 195 9.33 0.95 2.75
CA GLN A 195 8.57 0.05 3.61
C GLN A 195 7.06 0.08 3.30
N LEU A 196 6.58 1.20 2.78
CA LEU A 196 5.17 1.41 2.44
C LEU A 196 4.84 1.04 0.98
N GLY A 197 5.77 0.48 0.23
CA GLY A 197 5.62 0.12 -1.17
C GLY A 197 6.40 1.06 -2.09
N GLU A 198 5.88 1.35 -3.27
CA GLU A 198 6.52 2.30 -4.18
C GLU A 198 6.50 3.71 -3.60
N VAL A 199 7.51 4.49 -3.97
CA VAL A 199 7.77 5.81 -3.38
C VAL A 199 7.14 6.91 -4.22
N PHE A 200 6.24 7.68 -3.59
CA PHE A 200 5.53 8.79 -4.25
C PHE A 200 5.81 10.11 -3.56
N GLU A 201 5.65 11.18 -4.33
CA GLU A 201 5.62 12.54 -3.84
C GLU A 201 4.15 12.94 -3.61
N PHE A 202 3.85 13.47 -2.43
CA PHE A 202 2.50 13.88 -2.04
C PHE A 202 2.45 15.35 -1.69
N ASP A 203 1.41 16.04 -2.18
CA ASP A 203 1.07 17.39 -1.73
C ASP A 203 0.14 17.28 -0.52
N ARG A 204 0.63 17.69 0.63
CA ARG A 204 -0.14 17.74 1.88
C ARG A 204 -0.69 19.11 2.20
N THR A 205 -0.27 20.15 1.48
CA THR A 205 -0.61 21.55 1.78
C THR A 205 -2.03 21.89 1.33
N SER A 206 -2.41 21.47 0.12
CA SER A 206 -3.70 21.86 -0.49
C SER A 206 -4.92 21.43 0.30
N LEU A 207 -4.88 20.25 0.94
CA LEU A 207 -5.98 19.72 1.75
C LEU A 207 -5.67 19.71 3.24
N GLU A 208 -4.56 20.31 3.66
CA GLU A 208 -4.09 20.25 5.05
C GLU A 208 -4.04 18.81 5.57
N SER A 209 -3.46 17.91 4.79
CA SER A 209 -3.38 16.48 5.10
C SER A 209 -2.52 16.24 6.33
N ASP A 210 -2.96 15.37 7.23
CA ASP A 210 -2.34 15.15 8.54
C ASP A 210 -1.29 14.03 8.56
N GLY A 211 -1.15 13.27 7.47
CA GLY A 211 -0.18 12.20 7.34
C GLY A 211 -0.62 10.85 7.87
N VAL A 212 -1.87 10.72 8.29
CA VAL A 212 -2.44 9.46 8.79
C VAL A 212 -3.32 8.86 7.72
N PHE A 213 -3.10 7.60 7.35
CA PHE A 213 -3.82 6.95 6.27
C PHE A 213 -5.34 6.98 6.47
N ARG A 214 -6.07 7.22 5.38
CA ARG A 214 -7.53 7.11 5.29
C ARG A 214 -7.88 5.89 4.46
N SER A 215 -8.98 5.21 4.83
CA SER A 215 -9.47 4.08 4.07
C SER A 215 -9.95 4.50 2.68
N SER A 216 -9.89 3.57 1.74
CA SER A 216 -10.37 3.75 0.37
C SER A 216 -11.90 3.64 0.28
N PRO A 217 -12.51 3.99 -0.87
CA PRO A 217 -13.93 3.73 -1.10
C PRO A 217 -14.32 2.26 -0.88
N ARG A 218 -13.43 1.33 -1.22
CA ARG A 218 -13.64 -0.10 -0.97
C ARG A 218 -13.83 -0.39 0.52
N GLY A 219 -12.96 0.14 1.35
CA GLY A 219 -13.02 -0.03 2.81
C GLY A 219 -14.26 0.62 3.42
N TRP A 220 -14.59 1.84 3.02
CA TRP A 220 -15.75 2.54 3.55
C TRP A 220 -17.06 1.90 3.15
N PHE A 221 -17.20 1.47 1.89
CA PHE A 221 -18.38 0.75 1.42
C PHE A 221 -18.58 -0.53 2.24
N THR A 222 -17.53 -1.32 2.40
CA THR A 222 -17.57 -2.57 3.17
C THR A 222 -17.97 -2.33 4.61
N PHE A 223 -17.34 -1.35 5.26
CA PHE A 223 -17.63 -0.99 6.65
C PHE A 223 -19.12 -0.61 6.82
N GLY A 224 -19.60 0.32 6.01
CA GLY A 224 -20.99 0.81 6.10
C GLY A 224 -22.01 -0.29 5.88
N HIS A 225 -21.84 -1.08 4.83
CA HIS A 225 -22.82 -2.12 4.48
C HIS A 225 -22.77 -3.32 5.42
N ALA A 226 -21.60 -3.67 5.96
CA ALA A 226 -21.51 -4.70 6.99
C ALA A 226 -22.21 -4.30 8.28
N ASN A 227 -22.04 -3.04 8.72
CA ASN A 227 -22.73 -2.53 9.91
C ASN A 227 -24.24 -2.44 9.70
N PHE A 228 -24.69 -1.92 8.57
CA PHE A 228 -26.12 -1.88 8.26
C PHE A 228 -26.71 -3.28 8.15
N ALA A 229 -26.01 -4.22 7.57
CA ALA A 229 -26.47 -5.61 7.53
C ALA A 229 -26.74 -6.15 8.94
N LEU A 230 -25.82 -5.93 9.88
CA LEU A 230 -26.02 -6.34 11.29
C LEU A 230 -27.22 -5.64 11.92
N ILE A 231 -27.42 -4.36 11.68
CA ILE A 231 -28.59 -3.61 12.20
C ILE A 231 -29.88 -4.19 11.61
N PHE A 232 -29.92 -4.48 10.31
CA PHE A 232 -31.07 -5.09 9.66
C PHE A 232 -31.35 -6.51 10.16
N PHE A 233 -30.31 -7.26 10.51
CA PHE A 233 -30.51 -8.55 11.16
C PHE A 233 -31.34 -8.42 12.43
N PHE A 234 -31.01 -7.49 13.31
CA PHE A 234 -31.79 -7.24 14.53
C PHE A 234 -33.19 -6.69 14.23
N GLY A 235 -33.33 -5.92 13.17
CA GLY A 235 -34.65 -5.45 12.71
C GLY A 235 -35.54 -6.58 12.16
N HIS A 236 -34.95 -7.67 11.69
CA HIS A 236 -35.67 -8.85 11.24
C HIS A 236 -36.33 -9.61 12.41
N LEU A 237 -35.65 -9.66 13.58
CA LEU A 237 -36.16 -10.33 14.78
C LEU A 237 -37.37 -9.59 15.34
#